data_a7be67dff75bb5e48989c0c2994beee5
#
_entry.id   a7be67dff75bb5e48989c0c2994beee5
#
_cell.length_a   1.000
_cell.length_b   1.000
_cell.length_c   1.000
_cell.angle_alpha   90.00
_cell.angle_beta   90.00
_cell.angle_gamma   90.00
#
_symmetry.space_group_name_H-M   'P 1'
#
loop_
_entity.id
_entity.type
_entity.pdbx_description
1 polymer ?
#
loop_
_entity_poly.entity_id
_entity_poly.type
_entity_poly.pdbx_seq_one_letter_code
_entity_poly.pdbx_strand_id
1 'polypeptide(L)'
;MSNILHRVGTLDEVASKAFRVRKTCNKMLLKRGFNIDEEDIDMTTEAFISRFGEKPSRETLTILAENKEDVSDRIFVFFPEEDKVGVKTIKMFTSRMQQENVKKAILVVKINLTPAMKSVIREMSTSDGNSFRLEYFKDSELLVDITEHTLVPEHIVLTPQEKKTLLGRYRLKQNQLPKIQLSDPVARYFGLIQKQVVKIIRVSETAGRYVTYRICV
;
A
#
# COMPACT_ATOMS: atom_id res chain seq x y z
N MET A 1 21.96 8.07 36.01
CA MET A 1 21.47 9.04 35.00
C MET A 1 21.65 8.56 33.55
N SER A 2 22.65 7.73 33.22
CA SER A 2 22.89 7.23 31.84
C SER A 2 21.76 6.33 31.27
N ASN A 3 21.05 5.57 32.09
CA ASN A 3 19.99 4.64 31.62
C ASN A 3 18.65 5.31 31.25
N ILE A 4 18.41 6.54 31.70
CA ILE A 4 17.16 7.26 31.41
C ILE A 4 17.25 7.91 30.02
N LEU A 5 18.41 8.49 29.69
CA LEU A 5 18.64 9.12 28.37
C LEU A 5 18.62 8.09 27.22
N HIS A 6 19.12 6.87 27.45
CA HIS A 6 19.05 5.78 26.46
C HIS A 6 17.63 5.26 26.23
N ARG A 7 16.77 5.28 27.27
CA ARG A 7 15.36 4.89 27.17
C ARG A 7 14.50 5.94 26.45
N VAL A 8 14.78 7.21 26.64
CA VAL A 8 14.04 8.29 25.96
C VAL A 8 14.33 8.30 24.47
N GLY A 9 15.59 8.15 24.06
CA GLY A 9 15.96 8.08 22.63
C GLY A 9 15.32 6.90 21.89
N THR A 10 15.20 5.73 22.53
CA THR A 10 14.57 4.53 21.92
C THR A 10 13.03 4.62 21.83
N LEU A 11 12.38 5.38 22.72
CA LEU A 11 10.94 5.59 22.72
C LEU A 11 10.50 6.52 21.58
N ASP A 12 11.20 7.63 21.41
CA ASP A 12 11.01 8.55 20.29
C ASP A 12 11.23 7.86 18.93
N GLU A 13 12.15 6.92 18.88
CA GLU A 13 12.45 6.17 17.65
C GLU A 13 11.31 5.23 17.25
N VAL A 14 10.68 4.55 18.21
CA VAL A 14 9.53 3.64 17.95
C VAL A 14 8.30 4.42 17.48
N ALA A 15 7.95 5.49 18.18
CA ALA A 15 6.82 6.35 17.79
C ALA A 15 7.06 7.00 16.43
N SER A 16 8.26 7.53 16.19
CA SER A 16 8.65 8.15 14.93
C SER A 16 8.59 7.16 13.76
N LYS A 17 9.03 5.91 13.99
CA LYS A 17 8.92 4.85 12.97
C LYS A 17 7.47 4.52 12.66
N ALA A 18 6.64 4.30 13.68
CA ALA A 18 5.22 4.00 13.51
C ALA A 18 4.49 5.14 12.78
N PHE A 19 4.80 6.38 13.14
CA PHE A 19 4.29 7.57 12.49
C PHE A 19 4.61 7.61 10.99
N ARG A 20 5.90 7.43 10.63
CA ARG A 20 6.34 7.43 9.23
C ARG A 20 5.64 6.35 8.41
N VAL A 21 5.57 5.13 8.95
CA VAL A 21 4.91 4.00 8.28
C VAL A 21 3.43 4.31 8.06
N ARG A 22 2.71 4.81 9.08
CA ARG A 22 1.29 5.16 8.96
C ARG A 22 1.08 6.31 7.97
N LYS A 23 1.92 7.34 8.01
CA LYS A 23 1.88 8.48 7.06
C LYS A 23 2.07 8.02 5.62
N THR A 24 3.02 7.11 5.36
CA THR A 24 3.22 6.54 4.02
C THR A 24 2.03 5.68 3.59
N CYS A 25 1.41 4.91 4.50
CA CYS A 25 0.17 4.19 4.20
C CYS A 25 -0.95 5.14 3.79
N ASN A 26 -1.16 6.24 4.52
CA ASN A 26 -2.19 7.23 4.19
C ASN A 26 -1.94 7.85 2.81
N LYS A 27 -0.71 8.25 2.51
CA LYS A 27 -0.32 8.77 1.18
C LYS A 27 -0.54 7.74 0.06
N MET A 28 -0.18 6.48 0.32
CA MET A 28 -0.38 5.38 -0.62
C MET A 28 -1.88 5.17 -0.91
N LEU A 29 -2.72 5.15 0.12
CA LEU A 29 -4.17 5.00 -0.03
C LEU A 29 -4.77 6.19 -0.81
N LEU A 30 -4.34 7.41 -0.51
CA LEU A 30 -4.77 8.60 -1.23
C LEU A 30 -4.44 8.51 -2.72
N LYS A 31 -3.22 8.08 -3.06
CA LYS A 31 -2.78 7.88 -4.46
C LYS A 31 -3.50 6.72 -5.16
N ARG A 32 -4.05 5.78 -4.40
CA ARG A 32 -4.91 4.70 -4.91
C ARG A 32 -6.39 5.12 -5.07
N GLY A 33 -6.75 6.37 -4.72
CA GLY A 33 -8.10 6.90 -4.85
C GLY A 33 -9.00 6.66 -3.64
N PHE A 34 -8.44 6.29 -2.48
CA PHE A 34 -9.20 6.19 -1.24
C PHE A 34 -9.30 7.54 -0.53
N ASN A 35 -10.38 7.74 0.21
CA ASN A 35 -10.59 8.93 1.02
C ASN A 35 -9.85 8.78 2.35
N ILE A 36 -9.00 9.74 2.67
CA ILE A 36 -8.25 9.81 3.92
C ILE A 36 -8.44 11.21 4.48
N ASP A 37 -8.68 11.30 5.78
CA ASP A 37 -8.87 12.58 6.47
C ASP A 37 -7.61 13.46 6.31
N GLU A 38 -7.81 14.72 5.99
CA GLU A 38 -6.72 15.69 5.82
C GLU A 38 -5.87 15.80 7.08
N GLU A 39 -6.51 15.71 8.27
CA GLU A 39 -5.82 15.69 9.55
C GLU A 39 -4.81 14.53 9.69
N ASP A 40 -5.14 13.35 9.12
CA ASP A 40 -4.27 12.17 9.15
C ASP A 40 -3.12 12.25 8.13
N ILE A 41 -3.24 13.08 7.08
CA ILE A 41 -2.19 13.30 6.06
C ILE A 41 -1.16 14.32 6.56
N ASP A 42 -1.64 15.44 7.12
CA ASP A 42 -0.80 16.55 7.57
C ASP A 42 -0.39 16.44 9.04
N MET A 43 -0.74 15.31 9.69
CA MET A 43 -0.41 15.05 11.08
C MET A 43 1.09 15.23 11.33
N THR A 44 1.42 15.98 12.39
CA THR A 44 2.78 16.13 12.90
C THR A 44 3.15 14.97 13.84
N THR A 45 4.44 14.76 14.07
CA THR A 45 4.89 13.72 15.01
C THR A 45 4.35 13.96 16.43
N GLU A 46 4.26 15.21 16.85
CA GLU A 46 3.74 15.58 18.17
C GLU A 46 2.24 15.26 18.30
N ALA A 47 1.44 15.59 17.27
CA ALA A 47 0.02 15.26 17.23
C ALA A 47 -0.19 13.72 17.20
N PHE A 48 0.67 12.98 16.52
CA PHE A 48 0.64 11.52 16.50
C PHE A 48 0.91 10.94 17.90
N ILE A 49 1.94 11.42 18.61
CA ILE A 49 2.28 10.99 19.97
C ILE A 49 1.14 11.34 20.94
N SER A 50 0.55 12.53 20.79
CA SER A 50 -0.60 12.94 21.61
C SER A 50 -1.82 12.04 21.43
N ARG A 51 -2.08 11.56 20.18
CA ARG A 51 -3.24 10.72 19.84
C ARG A 51 -3.03 9.24 20.15
N PHE A 52 -1.85 8.70 19.87
CA PHE A 52 -1.55 7.26 19.95
C PHE A 52 -0.59 6.89 21.09
N GLY A 53 -0.01 7.88 21.77
CA GLY A 53 0.98 7.69 22.82
C GLY A 53 2.40 7.47 22.30
N GLU A 54 3.35 7.45 23.23
CA GLU A 54 4.78 7.19 22.92
C GLU A 54 5.05 5.76 22.47
N LYS A 55 4.20 4.83 22.86
CA LYS A 55 4.24 3.41 22.44
C LYS A 55 2.89 3.03 21.84
N PRO A 56 2.64 3.41 20.59
CA PRO A 56 1.36 3.07 19.96
C PRO A 56 1.20 1.55 19.85
N SER A 57 0.08 1.01 20.29
CA SER A 57 -0.31 -0.36 19.95
C SER A 57 -0.51 -0.45 18.45
N ARG A 58 0.01 -1.50 17.82
CA ARG A 58 -0.14 -1.65 16.37
C ARG A 58 -1.60 -1.81 15.95
N GLU A 59 -2.43 -2.38 16.81
CA GLU A 59 -3.87 -2.51 16.55
C GLU A 59 -4.57 -1.16 16.43
N THR A 60 -4.18 -0.17 17.25
CA THR A 60 -4.74 1.18 17.18
C THR A 60 -4.36 1.96 15.92
N LEU A 61 -3.30 1.52 15.23
CA LEU A 61 -2.87 2.12 13.97
C LEU A 61 -3.69 1.63 12.76
N THR A 62 -4.61 0.67 12.95
CA THR A 62 -5.46 0.14 11.87
C THR A 62 -6.20 1.26 11.16
N ILE A 63 -6.18 1.23 9.83
CA ILE A 63 -6.86 2.22 8.98
C ILE A 63 -7.98 1.49 8.22
N LEU A 64 -9.14 2.11 8.16
CA LEU A 64 -10.22 1.74 7.25
C LEU A 64 -10.48 2.94 6.35
N ALA A 65 -10.40 2.76 5.05
CA ALA A 65 -10.62 3.81 4.08
C ALA A 65 -11.63 3.37 3.02
N GLU A 66 -12.43 4.32 2.54
CA GLU A 66 -13.43 4.14 1.51
C GLU A 66 -12.94 4.78 0.20
N ASN A 67 -13.27 4.16 -0.93
CA ASN A 67 -12.90 4.71 -2.23
C ASN A 67 -13.71 6.00 -2.52
N LYS A 68 -13.07 6.99 -3.13
CA LYS A 68 -13.69 8.28 -3.47
C LYS A 68 -14.84 8.16 -4.47
N GLU A 69 -14.74 7.20 -5.40
CA GLU A 69 -15.72 7.00 -6.47
C GLU A 69 -16.79 5.96 -6.09
N ASP A 70 -16.44 4.99 -5.24
CA ASP A 70 -17.33 3.90 -4.84
C ASP A 70 -17.20 3.62 -3.33
N VAL A 71 -18.15 4.10 -2.54
CA VAL A 71 -18.22 3.91 -1.09
C VAL A 71 -18.29 2.43 -0.68
N SER A 72 -18.76 1.55 -1.58
CA SER A 72 -18.77 0.10 -1.33
C SER A 72 -17.38 -0.53 -1.42
N ASP A 73 -16.44 0.10 -2.12
CA ASP A 73 -15.06 -0.33 -2.25
C ASP A 73 -14.21 0.21 -1.10
N ARG A 74 -14.07 -0.61 -0.06
CA ARG A 74 -13.33 -0.27 1.15
C ARG A 74 -12.04 -1.09 1.26
N ILE A 75 -11.05 -0.55 1.98
CA ILE A 75 -9.77 -1.21 2.23
C ILE A 75 -9.36 -1.08 3.70
N PHE A 76 -8.89 -2.17 4.28
CA PHE A 76 -8.23 -2.18 5.58
C PHE A 76 -6.71 -2.09 5.45
N VAL A 77 -6.07 -1.42 6.41
CA VAL A 77 -4.64 -1.55 6.66
C VAL A 77 -4.47 -2.07 8.07
N PHE A 78 -3.99 -3.30 8.20
CA PHE A 78 -3.76 -3.96 9.48
C PHE A 78 -2.27 -3.92 9.83
N PHE A 79 -2.00 -3.70 11.11
CA PHE A 79 -0.66 -3.71 11.69
C PHE A 79 -0.57 -4.84 12.73
N PRO A 80 -0.19 -6.07 12.35
CA PRO A 80 -0.02 -7.15 13.31
C PRO A 80 1.02 -6.81 14.38
N GLU A 81 0.74 -7.13 15.64
CA GLU A 81 1.71 -6.96 16.73
C GLU A 81 2.80 -8.04 16.68
N GLU A 82 2.43 -9.22 16.23
CA GLU A 82 3.30 -10.38 16.13
C GLU A 82 4.45 -10.11 15.16
N ASP A 83 5.68 -10.47 15.56
CA ASP A 83 6.83 -10.37 14.67
C ASP A 83 6.72 -11.37 13.51
N LYS A 84 6.15 -12.54 13.76
CA LYS A 84 5.87 -13.57 12.75
C LYS A 84 4.38 -13.78 12.63
N VAL A 85 3.79 -13.27 11.56
CA VAL A 85 2.37 -13.45 11.28
C VAL A 85 2.07 -14.91 10.98
N GLY A 86 1.17 -15.50 11.77
CA GLY A 86 0.71 -16.89 11.64
C GLY A 86 -0.60 -17.02 10.86
N VAL A 87 -0.98 -18.27 10.53
CA VAL A 87 -2.27 -18.56 9.86
C VAL A 87 -3.46 -18.10 10.71
N LYS A 88 -3.35 -18.22 12.05
CA LYS A 88 -4.41 -17.78 12.97
C LYS A 88 -4.68 -16.28 12.84
N THR A 89 -3.63 -15.48 12.78
CA THR A 89 -3.69 -14.01 12.66
C THR A 89 -4.31 -13.60 11.33
N ILE A 90 -3.95 -14.29 10.23
CA ILE A 90 -4.57 -14.03 8.92
C ILE A 90 -6.05 -14.38 8.96
N LYS A 91 -6.45 -15.52 9.53
CA LYS A 91 -7.86 -15.90 9.67
C LYS A 91 -8.64 -14.89 10.50
N MET A 92 -8.06 -14.37 11.59
CA MET A 92 -8.68 -13.31 12.41
C MET A 92 -8.94 -12.06 11.58
N PHE A 93 -7.97 -11.59 10.81
CA PHE A 93 -8.16 -10.42 9.93
C PHE A 93 -9.18 -10.68 8.84
N THR A 94 -9.16 -11.88 8.24
CA THR A 94 -10.16 -12.26 7.23
C THR A 94 -11.57 -12.29 7.82
N SER A 95 -11.75 -12.81 9.03
CA SER A 95 -13.06 -12.77 9.72
C SER A 95 -13.54 -11.34 9.96
N ARG A 96 -12.63 -10.44 10.37
CA ARG A 96 -12.95 -9.02 10.54
C ARG A 96 -13.33 -8.36 9.20
N MET A 97 -12.62 -8.68 8.12
CA MET A 97 -12.97 -8.21 6.76
C MET A 97 -14.35 -8.70 6.33
N GLN A 98 -14.71 -9.95 6.66
CA GLN A 98 -16.05 -10.50 6.38
C GLN A 98 -17.14 -9.78 7.16
N GLN A 99 -16.94 -9.54 8.45
CA GLN A 99 -17.89 -8.83 9.31
C GLN A 99 -18.19 -7.42 8.80
N GLU A 100 -17.15 -6.70 8.35
CA GLU A 100 -17.26 -5.34 7.82
C GLU A 100 -17.56 -5.30 6.31
N ASN A 101 -17.72 -6.46 5.66
CA ASN A 101 -17.92 -6.58 4.21
C ASN A 101 -16.85 -5.87 3.37
N VAL A 102 -15.58 -5.96 3.80
CA VAL A 102 -14.43 -5.37 3.11
C VAL A 102 -13.65 -6.46 2.40
N LYS A 103 -13.41 -6.28 1.09
CA LYS A 103 -12.73 -7.28 0.24
C LYS A 103 -11.23 -7.06 0.10
N LYS A 104 -10.72 -5.89 0.45
CA LYS A 104 -9.31 -5.50 0.27
C LYS A 104 -8.66 -5.24 1.60
N ALA A 105 -7.44 -5.77 1.80
CA ALA A 105 -6.63 -5.40 2.95
C ALA A 105 -5.13 -5.39 2.65
N ILE A 106 -4.43 -4.56 3.39
CA ILE A 106 -2.97 -4.45 3.41
C ILE A 106 -2.49 -4.87 4.79
N LEU A 107 -1.53 -5.79 4.85
CA LEU A 107 -0.86 -6.21 6.07
C LEU A 107 0.51 -5.54 6.15
N VAL A 108 0.74 -4.73 7.18
CA VAL A 108 2.03 -4.07 7.43
C VAL A 108 2.78 -4.88 8.48
N VAL A 109 3.75 -5.68 8.04
CA VAL A 109 4.45 -6.66 8.85
C VAL A 109 5.85 -6.19 9.25
N LYS A 110 6.30 -6.54 10.46
CA LYS A 110 7.65 -6.21 10.94
C LYS A 110 8.73 -7.00 10.20
N ILE A 111 8.50 -8.31 10.02
CA ILE A 111 9.43 -9.26 9.40
C ILE A 111 8.78 -9.86 8.15
N ASN A 112 9.60 -10.28 7.21
CA ASN A 112 9.12 -10.96 6.00
C ASN A 112 8.22 -12.15 6.33
N LEU A 113 7.13 -12.27 5.58
CA LEU A 113 6.30 -13.46 5.58
C LEU A 113 7.07 -14.67 5.07
N THR A 114 6.85 -15.82 5.69
CA THR A 114 7.40 -17.09 5.22
C THR A 114 6.81 -17.49 3.87
N PRO A 115 7.51 -18.31 3.05
CA PRO A 115 6.98 -18.78 1.77
C PRO A 115 5.60 -19.44 1.91
N ALA A 116 5.39 -20.23 2.97
CA ALA A 116 4.11 -20.86 3.27
C ALA A 116 2.98 -19.83 3.48
N MET A 117 3.27 -18.74 4.22
CA MET A 117 2.28 -17.68 4.45
C MET A 117 1.95 -16.91 3.17
N LYS A 118 2.94 -16.69 2.29
CA LYS A 118 2.71 -16.08 0.98
C LYS A 118 1.79 -16.95 0.10
N SER A 119 1.94 -18.28 0.17
CA SER A 119 1.04 -19.21 -0.52
C SER A 119 -0.39 -19.11 0.02
N VAL A 120 -0.57 -19.09 1.34
CA VAL A 120 -1.89 -18.95 1.99
C VAL A 120 -2.58 -17.65 1.55
N ILE A 121 -1.86 -16.52 1.56
CA ILE A 121 -2.41 -15.24 1.10
C ILE A 121 -2.82 -15.31 -0.39
N ARG A 122 -2.01 -15.97 -1.22
CA ARG A 122 -2.33 -16.15 -2.64
C ARG A 122 -3.55 -17.04 -2.85
N GLU A 123 -3.66 -18.13 -2.12
CA GLU A 123 -4.82 -19.04 -2.18
C GLU A 123 -6.12 -18.32 -1.76
N MET A 124 -6.06 -17.51 -0.69
CA MET A 124 -7.21 -16.71 -0.26
C MET A 124 -7.63 -15.67 -1.31
N SER A 125 -6.67 -15.17 -2.10
CA SER A 125 -6.95 -14.21 -3.18
C SER A 125 -7.54 -14.88 -4.44
N THR A 126 -7.44 -16.22 -4.57
CA THR A 126 -7.90 -16.97 -5.75
C THR A 126 -9.13 -17.83 -5.48
N SER A 127 -9.55 -18.00 -4.22
CA SER A 127 -10.70 -18.85 -3.87
C SER A 127 -12.00 -18.26 -4.41
N ASP A 128 -12.75 -19.11 -5.13
CA ASP A 128 -13.98 -18.74 -5.83
C ASP A 128 -15.07 -18.18 -4.90
N GLY A 129 -15.64 -17.05 -5.31
CA GLY A 129 -16.88 -16.49 -4.76
C GLY A 129 -16.73 -15.44 -3.66
N ASN A 130 -15.66 -15.44 -2.87
CA ASN A 130 -15.41 -14.44 -1.82
C ASN A 130 -13.93 -14.11 -1.76
N SER A 131 -13.34 -13.70 -2.90
CA SER A 131 -11.91 -13.43 -3.03
C SER A 131 -11.52 -12.19 -2.24
N PHE A 132 -10.90 -12.43 -1.08
CA PHE A 132 -10.25 -11.37 -0.32
C PHE A 132 -8.90 -11.06 -0.95
N ARG A 133 -8.69 -9.81 -1.31
CA ARG A 133 -7.41 -9.36 -1.79
C ARG A 133 -6.54 -8.88 -0.63
N LEU A 134 -5.58 -9.71 -0.25
CA LEU A 134 -4.60 -9.42 0.78
C LEU A 134 -3.26 -9.03 0.16
N GLU A 135 -2.81 -7.82 0.43
CA GLU A 135 -1.47 -7.34 0.10
C GLU A 135 -0.63 -7.30 1.38
N TYR A 136 0.69 -7.34 1.27
CA TYR A 136 1.55 -7.18 2.44
C TYR A 136 2.73 -6.29 2.12
N PHE A 137 3.15 -5.48 3.10
CA PHE A 137 4.35 -4.65 3.06
C PHE A 137 5.12 -4.83 4.35
N LYS A 138 6.44 -4.64 4.30
CA LYS A 138 7.23 -4.54 5.51
C LYS A 138 7.21 -3.10 6.02
N ASP A 139 7.36 -2.94 7.34
CA ASP A 139 7.59 -1.64 7.95
C ASP A 139 8.72 -0.87 7.25
N SER A 140 9.82 -1.57 6.91
CA SER A 140 10.99 -0.97 6.26
C SER A 140 10.71 -0.46 4.84
N GLU A 141 9.77 -1.07 4.12
CA GLU A 141 9.36 -0.63 2.77
C GLU A 141 8.51 0.65 2.83
N LEU A 142 7.85 0.90 3.96
CA LEU A 142 6.93 2.03 4.16
C LEU A 142 7.52 3.16 5.00
N LEU A 143 8.80 3.08 5.41
CA LEU A 143 9.47 4.17 6.11
C LEU A 143 9.62 5.43 5.26
N VAL A 144 9.70 5.25 3.95
CA VAL A 144 9.84 6.31 2.95
C VAL A 144 8.84 6.07 1.83
N ASP A 145 8.18 7.13 1.38
CA ASP A 145 7.34 7.07 0.18
C ASP A 145 8.23 6.99 -1.07
N ILE A 146 8.26 5.82 -1.71
CA ILE A 146 9.08 5.60 -2.91
C ILE A 146 8.69 6.51 -4.07
N THR A 147 7.46 6.98 -4.12
CA THR A 147 6.97 7.85 -5.20
C THR A 147 7.39 9.31 -5.06
N GLU A 148 7.92 9.70 -3.88
CA GLU A 148 8.50 11.04 -3.65
C GLU A 148 9.99 11.09 -4.03
N HIS A 149 10.60 9.95 -4.33
CA HIS A 149 11.99 9.92 -4.74
C HIS A 149 12.16 10.51 -6.15
N THR A 150 13.14 11.38 -6.33
CA THR A 150 13.38 12.12 -7.59
C THR A 150 13.58 11.24 -8.83
N LEU A 151 14.11 10.03 -8.65
CA LEU A 151 14.34 9.06 -9.73
C LEU A 151 13.10 8.22 -10.05
N VAL A 152 12.06 8.25 -9.22
CA VAL A 152 10.81 7.55 -9.49
C VAL A 152 9.87 8.47 -10.26
N PRO A 153 9.59 8.16 -11.53
CA PRO A 153 8.71 8.98 -12.35
C PRO A 153 7.26 8.91 -11.86
N GLU A 154 6.46 9.86 -12.29
CA GLU A 154 5.03 9.84 -12.02
C GLU A 154 4.35 8.65 -12.70
N HIS A 155 3.58 7.89 -11.94
CA HIS A 155 2.82 6.74 -12.40
C HIS A 155 1.32 6.99 -12.22
N ILE A 156 0.56 6.81 -13.30
CA ILE A 156 -0.90 6.98 -13.31
C ILE A 156 -1.53 5.66 -13.77
N VAL A 157 -2.36 5.07 -12.95
CA VAL A 157 -3.08 3.83 -13.28
C VAL A 157 -4.23 4.19 -14.21
N LEU A 158 -4.29 3.58 -15.39
CA LEU A 158 -5.36 3.83 -16.35
C LEU A 158 -6.61 3.05 -16.02
N THR A 159 -7.74 3.70 -16.17
CA THR A 159 -9.06 3.05 -16.14
C THR A 159 -9.22 2.08 -17.32
N PRO A 160 -10.15 1.10 -17.25
CA PRO A 160 -10.43 0.20 -18.37
C PRO A 160 -10.81 0.93 -19.67
N GLN A 161 -11.49 2.07 -19.56
CA GLN A 161 -11.88 2.88 -20.71
C GLN A 161 -10.70 3.58 -21.35
N GLU A 162 -9.84 4.21 -20.54
CA GLU A 162 -8.61 4.85 -21.01
C GLU A 162 -7.66 3.85 -21.65
N LYS A 163 -7.52 2.63 -21.08
CA LYS A 163 -6.77 1.54 -21.65
C LYS A 163 -7.31 1.16 -23.04
N LYS A 164 -8.63 1.03 -23.20
CA LYS A 164 -9.26 0.72 -24.49
C LYS A 164 -8.97 1.81 -25.53
N THR A 165 -9.12 3.07 -25.14
CA THR A 165 -8.81 4.24 -25.98
C THR A 165 -7.34 4.26 -26.41
N LEU A 166 -6.42 3.99 -25.47
CA LEU A 166 -4.98 3.92 -25.73
C LEU A 166 -4.65 2.86 -26.78
N LEU A 167 -5.14 1.62 -26.58
CA LEU A 167 -4.87 0.51 -27.50
C LEU A 167 -5.46 0.77 -28.89
N GLY A 168 -6.64 1.38 -28.97
CA GLY A 168 -7.27 1.80 -30.22
C GLY A 168 -6.46 2.88 -30.95
N ARG A 169 -6.03 3.91 -30.22
CA ARG A 169 -5.25 5.03 -30.77
C ARG A 169 -3.93 4.58 -31.41
N TYR A 170 -3.21 3.67 -30.73
CA TYR A 170 -1.92 3.17 -31.22
C TYR A 170 -2.05 1.90 -32.07
N ARG A 171 -3.26 1.38 -32.23
CA ARG A 171 -3.54 0.10 -32.94
C ARG A 171 -2.70 -1.05 -32.41
N LEU A 172 -2.53 -1.12 -31.08
CA LEU A 172 -1.73 -2.14 -30.40
C LEU A 172 -2.62 -3.19 -29.72
N LYS A 173 -2.10 -4.41 -29.68
CA LYS A 173 -2.63 -5.48 -28.81
C LYS A 173 -2.01 -5.34 -27.40
N GLN A 174 -2.70 -5.84 -26.37
CA GLN A 174 -2.22 -5.75 -24.99
C GLN A 174 -0.82 -6.38 -24.78
N ASN A 175 -0.53 -7.48 -25.46
CA ASN A 175 0.74 -8.19 -25.37
C ASN A 175 1.92 -7.45 -26.02
N GLN A 176 1.68 -6.42 -26.80
CA GLN A 176 2.70 -5.59 -27.43
C GLN A 176 3.17 -4.44 -26.53
N LEU A 177 2.44 -4.15 -25.44
CA LEU A 177 2.89 -3.16 -24.48
C LEU A 177 4.09 -3.67 -23.65
N PRO A 178 5.05 -2.81 -23.32
CA PRO A 178 6.09 -3.11 -22.35
C PRO A 178 5.46 -3.60 -21.04
N LYS A 179 6.14 -4.52 -20.35
CA LYS A 179 5.61 -5.19 -19.16
C LYS A 179 6.14 -4.53 -17.89
N ILE A 180 5.35 -4.57 -16.81
CA ILE A 180 5.75 -4.33 -15.44
C ILE A 180 5.31 -5.54 -14.61
N GLN A 181 6.17 -6.01 -13.72
CA GLN A 181 5.85 -7.18 -12.90
C GLN A 181 4.97 -6.77 -11.71
N LEU A 182 4.08 -7.66 -11.26
CA LEU A 182 3.32 -7.49 -10.02
C LEU A 182 4.23 -7.35 -8.77
N SER A 183 5.44 -7.92 -8.83
CA SER A 183 6.45 -7.83 -7.76
C SER A 183 7.22 -6.51 -7.74
N ASP A 184 7.09 -5.67 -8.78
CA ASP A 184 7.74 -4.36 -8.83
C ASP A 184 7.27 -3.48 -7.66
N PRO A 185 8.19 -2.81 -6.93
CA PRO A 185 7.82 -1.97 -5.80
C PRO A 185 6.78 -0.90 -6.12
N VAL A 186 6.85 -0.28 -7.30
CA VAL A 186 5.89 0.74 -7.73
C VAL A 186 4.55 0.10 -8.08
N ALA A 187 4.55 -1.05 -8.76
CA ALA A 187 3.32 -1.79 -9.05
C ALA A 187 2.60 -2.21 -7.76
N ARG A 188 3.33 -2.67 -6.75
CA ARG A 188 2.81 -2.99 -5.43
C ARG A 188 2.28 -1.74 -4.72
N TYR A 189 3.02 -0.63 -4.76
CA TYR A 189 2.61 0.63 -4.15
C TYR A 189 1.26 1.12 -4.68
N PHE A 190 1.02 1.07 -5.99
CA PHE A 190 -0.26 1.42 -6.60
C PHE A 190 -1.30 0.29 -6.55
N GLY A 191 -0.95 -0.87 -6.01
CA GLY A 191 -1.86 -2.01 -5.94
C GLY A 191 -2.31 -2.50 -7.31
N LEU A 192 -1.40 -2.55 -8.30
CA LEU A 192 -1.75 -2.99 -9.65
C LEU A 192 -2.22 -4.43 -9.67
N ILE A 193 -3.17 -4.69 -10.53
CA ILE A 193 -3.62 -6.06 -10.85
C ILE A 193 -3.18 -6.46 -12.25
N GLN A 194 -3.19 -7.75 -12.48
CA GLN A 194 -2.85 -8.32 -13.79
C GLN A 194 -3.68 -7.69 -14.91
N LYS A 195 -3.04 -7.38 -16.02
CA LYS A 195 -3.61 -6.72 -17.20
C LYS A 195 -3.96 -5.24 -17.03
N GLN A 196 -3.77 -4.62 -15.87
CA GLN A 196 -3.86 -3.16 -15.76
C GLN A 196 -2.71 -2.50 -16.52
N VAL A 197 -2.97 -1.28 -17.01
CA VAL A 197 -1.95 -0.47 -17.71
C VAL A 197 -1.65 0.76 -16.86
N VAL A 198 -0.38 1.06 -16.72
CA VAL A 198 0.12 2.24 -16.05
C VAL A 198 0.80 3.16 -17.06
N LYS A 199 0.47 4.44 -16.98
CA LYS A 199 1.11 5.53 -17.72
C LYS A 199 2.25 6.06 -16.86
N ILE A 200 3.44 6.18 -17.41
CA ILE A 200 4.65 6.62 -16.73
C ILE A 200 5.12 7.90 -17.41
N ILE A 201 5.23 8.98 -16.64
CA ILE A 201 5.64 10.30 -17.11
C ILE A 201 6.98 10.62 -16.47
N ARG A 202 8.03 10.72 -17.27
CA ARG A 202 9.36 11.10 -16.81
C ARG A 202 9.87 12.34 -17.50
N VAL A 203 10.67 13.10 -16.82
CA VAL A 203 11.40 14.22 -17.39
C VAL A 203 12.48 13.66 -18.33
N SER A 204 12.64 14.28 -19.48
CA SER A 204 13.67 13.94 -20.46
C SER A 204 14.39 15.22 -20.86
N GLU A 205 15.71 15.20 -20.84
CA GLU A 205 16.53 16.36 -21.23
C GLU A 205 16.34 16.76 -22.70
N THR A 206 16.04 15.76 -23.55
CA THR A 206 15.89 15.99 -25.00
C THR A 206 14.45 16.23 -25.43
N ALA A 207 13.45 15.61 -24.78
CA ALA A 207 12.03 15.66 -25.18
C ALA A 207 11.15 16.44 -24.18
N GLY A 208 11.71 17.00 -23.09
CA GLY A 208 11.00 17.63 -21.99
C GLY A 208 10.21 16.62 -21.18
N ARG A 209 9.12 16.07 -21.69
CA ARG A 209 8.30 15.03 -21.06
C ARG A 209 8.23 13.79 -21.95
N TYR A 210 8.64 12.66 -21.39
CA TYR A 210 8.57 11.35 -22.07
C TYR A 210 7.51 10.50 -21.40
N VAL A 211 6.53 10.06 -22.19
CA VAL A 211 5.39 9.26 -21.73
C VAL A 211 5.52 7.84 -22.24
N THR A 212 5.49 6.88 -21.34
CA THR A 212 5.47 5.44 -21.64
C THR A 212 4.28 4.76 -20.98
N TYR A 213 3.93 3.59 -21.50
CA TYR A 213 2.85 2.77 -20.96
C TYR A 213 3.38 1.37 -20.69
N ARG A 214 3.03 0.80 -19.54
CA ARG A 214 3.39 -0.58 -19.20
C ARG A 214 2.16 -1.35 -18.77
N ILE A 215 2.08 -2.61 -19.20
CA ILE A 215 1.02 -3.53 -18.77
C ILE A 215 1.53 -4.41 -17.63
N CYS A 216 0.71 -4.56 -16.60
CA CYS A 216 1.03 -5.39 -15.44
C CYS A 216 0.84 -6.88 -15.75
N VAL A 217 1.84 -7.70 -15.42
CA VAL A 217 1.89 -9.15 -15.67
C VAL A 217 2.34 -9.92 -14.43
#